data_f44cb6442ea379ea70522f99ff40e27c
#
_entry.id   f44cb6442ea379ea70522f99ff40e27c
#
_cell.length_a   1.000
_cell.length_b   1.000
_cell.length_c   1.000
_cell.angle_alpha   90.00
_cell.angle_beta   90.00
_cell.angle_gamma   90.00
#
_symmetry.space_group_name_H-M   'P 1'
#
loop_
_entity.id
_entity.type
_entity.pdbx_description
1 polymer ?
#
loop_
_entity_poly.entity_id
_entity_poly.type
_entity_poly.pdbx_seq_one_letter_code
_entity_poly.pdbx_strand_id
1 'polypeptide(L)'
;SKSYSQIWVQLSIKDSLIWILFVEYDNEIRVRLRSRYVPVVDIASQFNGGGHANASGATVYNKKQMKLLLETADNKLKNYKSENPELF
;
A
#
# COMPACT_ATOMS: atom_id res chain seq x y z
N SER A 1 -3.36 -8.71 20.63
CA SER A 1 -1.91 -8.90 20.62
C SER A 1 -1.19 -7.57 20.47
N LYS A 2 0.04 -7.54 20.89
CA LYS A 2 0.85 -6.33 20.79
C LYS A 2 1.48 -6.26 19.40
N SER A 3 1.64 -5.02 18.91
CA SER A 3 2.47 -4.82 17.74
C SER A 3 3.94 -4.83 18.17
N TYR A 4 4.78 -5.44 17.36
CA TYR A 4 6.22 -5.54 17.65
C TYR A 4 7.04 -4.52 16.88
N SER A 5 6.57 -4.12 15.71
CA SER A 5 7.25 -3.10 14.95
C SER A 5 6.29 -2.39 14.02
N GLN A 6 6.67 -1.19 13.66
CA GLN A 6 5.94 -0.40 12.67
C GLN A 6 6.94 0.06 11.63
N ILE A 7 6.61 -0.17 10.37
CA ILE A 7 7.46 0.21 9.25
C ILE A 7 6.64 1.09 8.31
N TRP A 8 7.10 2.32 8.11
CA TRP A 8 6.49 3.24 7.17
C TRP A 8 7.27 3.23 5.86
N VAL A 9 6.53 3.14 4.75
CA VAL A 9 7.11 3.24 3.41
C VAL A 9 6.34 4.31 2.65
N GLN A 10 7.06 5.18 1.97
CA GLN A 10 6.46 6.16 1.08
C GLN A 10 6.95 5.90 -0.34
N LEU A 11 6.00 5.74 -1.25
CA LEU A 11 6.29 5.64 -2.69
C LEU A 11 5.79 6.92 -3.33
N SER A 12 6.58 7.48 -4.23
CA SER A 12 6.21 8.73 -4.87
C SER A 12 6.73 8.85 -6.28
N ILE A 13 5.92 9.46 -7.14
CA ILE A 13 6.33 9.98 -8.44
C ILE A 13 5.76 11.38 -8.49
N LYS A 14 6.65 12.37 -8.40
CA LYS A 14 6.26 13.79 -8.28
C LYS A 14 5.30 13.97 -7.10
N ASP A 15 4.10 14.50 -7.35
CA ASP A 15 3.10 14.77 -6.31
C ASP A 15 2.17 13.61 -6.03
N SER A 16 2.29 12.51 -6.77
CA SER A 16 1.49 11.32 -6.52
C SER A 16 2.19 10.46 -5.48
N LEU A 17 1.50 10.22 -4.37
CA LEU A 17 2.09 9.57 -3.20
C LEU A 17 1.25 8.39 -2.74
N ILE A 18 1.95 7.34 -2.31
CA ILE A 18 1.34 6.23 -1.59
C ILE A 18 2.11 6.08 -0.29
N TRP A 19 1.38 6.09 0.84
CA TRP A 19 1.95 5.82 2.16
C TRP A 19 1.47 4.46 2.62
N ILE A 20 2.39 3.62 3.08
CA ILE A 20 2.08 2.28 3.53
C ILE A 20 2.66 2.11 4.92
N LEU A 21 1.81 1.74 5.87
CA LEU A 21 2.24 1.40 7.22
C LEU A 21 2.06 -0.09 7.43
N PHE A 22 3.14 -0.77 7.78
CA PHE A 22 3.11 -2.16 8.19
C PHE A 22 3.22 -2.22 9.71
N VAL A 23 2.25 -2.87 10.35
CA VAL A 23 2.24 -3.07 11.80
C VAL A 23 2.29 -4.57 12.06
N GLU A 24 3.40 -5.01 12.62
CA GLU A 24 3.68 -6.42 12.83
C GLU A 24 3.08 -6.91 14.16
N TYR A 25 2.36 -8.02 14.09
CA TYR A 25 1.82 -8.74 15.23
C TYR A 25 2.37 -10.16 15.23
N ASP A 26 1.99 -10.99 16.21
CA ASP A 26 2.49 -12.36 16.31
C ASP A 26 2.24 -13.20 15.06
N ASN A 27 1.02 -13.13 14.54
CA ASN A 27 0.58 -14.04 13.47
C ASN A 27 0.23 -13.34 12.18
N GLU A 28 0.35 -12.02 12.14
CA GLU A 28 -0.05 -11.27 10.97
C GLU A 28 0.64 -9.92 10.92
N ILE A 29 0.64 -9.32 9.76
CA ILE A 29 1.13 -7.96 9.55
C ILE A 29 -0.04 -7.17 9.00
N ARG A 30 -0.52 -6.20 9.75
CA ARG A 30 -1.60 -5.33 9.29
C ARG A 30 -1.02 -4.18 8.49
N VAL A 31 -1.72 -3.85 7.41
CA VAL A 31 -1.24 -2.86 6.48
C VAL A 31 -2.27 -1.75 6.36
N ARG A 32 -1.79 -0.51 6.44
CA ARG A 32 -2.62 0.66 6.15
C ARG A 32 -2.07 1.32 4.89
N LEU A 33 -2.98 1.59 3.95
CA LEU A 33 -2.65 2.22 2.69
C LEU A 33 -3.36 3.55 2.60
N ARG A 34 -2.59 4.59 2.33
CA ARG A 34 -3.12 5.94 2.09
C ARG A 34 -2.48 6.47 0.82
N SER A 35 -3.22 7.27 0.09
CA SER A 35 -2.67 7.81 -1.14
C SER A 35 -3.19 9.20 -1.44
N ARG A 36 -2.40 9.87 -2.26
CA ARG A 36 -2.81 11.11 -2.90
C ARG A 36 -2.94 10.80 -4.39
N TYR A 37 -4.12 10.99 -4.94
CA TYR A 37 -4.53 10.75 -6.33
C TYR A 37 -4.74 9.27 -6.67
N VAL A 38 -3.71 8.44 -6.66
CA VAL A 38 -3.82 7.06 -7.13
C VAL A 38 -4.67 6.22 -6.19
N PRO A 39 -5.70 5.50 -6.70
CA PRO A 39 -6.50 4.63 -5.83
C PRO A 39 -5.67 3.43 -5.33
N VAL A 40 -5.85 3.06 -4.07
CA VAL A 40 -5.11 1.94 -3.46
C VAL A 40 -6.02 0.81 -2.95
N VAL A 41 -7.33 0.97 -3.07
CA VAL A 41 -8.27 -0.05 -2.58
C VAL A 41 -8.13 -1.39 -3.30
N ASP A 42 -7.80 -1.38 -4.58
CA ASP A 42 -7.60 -2.61 -5.34
C ASP A 42 -6.34 -3.35 -4.90
N ILE A 43 -5.33 -2.63 -4.43
CA ILE A 43 -4.16 -3.25 -3.81
C ILE A 43 -4.59 -3.96 -2.53
N ALA A 44 -5.33 -3.27 -1.67
CA ALA A 44 -5.82 -3.84 -0.42
C ALA A 44 -6.66 -5.10 -0.68
N SER A 45 -7.51 -5.08 -1.69
CA SER A 45 -8.36 -6.22 -2.03
C SER A 45 -7.57 -7.47 -2.42
N GLN A 46 -6.39 -7.29 -3.01
CA GLN A 46 -5.53 -8.40 -3.38
C GLN A 46 -4.82 -9.01 -2.17
N PHE A 47 -4.79 -8.31 -1.05
CA PHE A 47 -4.07 -8.72 0.16
C PHE A 47 -5.00 -8.79 1.38
N ASN A 48 -6.14 -9.43 1.21
CA ASN A 48 -7.08 -9.71 2.29
C ASN A 48 -7.66 -8.46 2.94
N GLY A 49 -7.96 -7.45 2.15
CA GLY A 49 -8.44 -6.21 2.70
C GLY A 49 -9.45 -5.48 1.83
N GLY A 50 -9.58 -4.20 2.08
CA GLY A 50 -10.50 -3.32 1.37
C GLY A 50 -10.54 -1.95 2.02
N GLY A 51 -11.52 -1.15 1.67
CA GLY A 51 -11.70 0.19 2.22
C GLY A 51 -12.16 1.17 1.17
N HIS A 52 -11.65 2.41 1.28
CA HIS A 52 -11.96 3.47 0.35
C HIS A 52 -10.84 3.63 -0.68
N ALA A 53 -11.13 4.34 -1.76
CA ALA A 53 -10.18 4.50 -2.87
C ALA A 53 -8.79 4.93 -2.41
N ASN A 54 -8.71 5.92 -1.52
CA ASN A 54 -7.45 6.49 -1.09
C ASN A 54 -7.09 6.17 0.36
N ALA A 55 -7.86 5.29 1.01
CA ALA A 55 -7.67 4.94 2.42
C ALA A 55 -8.16 3.52 2.64
N SER A 56 -7.25 2.57 2.64
CA SER A 56 -7.59 1.14 2.69
C SER A 56 -6.72 0.41 3.71
N GLY A 57 -7.14 -0.78 4.07
CA GLY A 57 -6.39 -1.67 4.94
C GLY A 57 -6.27 -3.06 4.34
N ALA A 58 -5.20 -3.75 4.68
CA ALA A 58 -4.93 -5.09 4.19
C ALA A 58 -4.24 -5.91 5.27
N THR A 59 -4.04 -7.19 5.03
CA THR A 59 -3.33 -8.07 5.93
C THR A 59 -2.40 -8.96 5.11
N VAL A 60 -1.15 -9.03 5.54
CA VAL A 60 -0.17 -9.97 5.00
C VAL A 60 0.41 -10.78 6.15
N TYR A 61 1.06 -11.89 5.85
CA TYR A 61 1.43 -12.86 6.88
C TYR A 61 2.93 -13.09 7.01
N ASN A 62 3.71 -12.57 6.07
CA ASN A 62 5.16 -12.73 6.08
C ASN A 62 5.83 -11.64 5.26
N LYS A 63 7.14 -11.60 5.33
CA LYS A 63 7.93 -10.58 4.63
C LYS A 63 7.87 -10.71 3.12
N LYS A 64 7.71 -11.94 2.62
CA LYS A 64 7.55 -12.17 1.18
C LYS A 64 6.29 -11.48 0.66
N GLN A 65 5.20 -11.59 1.41
CA GLN A 65 3.94 -10.92 1.05
C GLN A 65 4.03 -9.41 1.19
N MET A 66 4.76 -8.91 2.20
CA MET A 66 5.05 -7.48 2.31
C MET A 66 5.74 -6.95 1.06
N LYS A 67 6.76 -7.66 0.60
CA LYS A 67 7.52 -7.29 -0.58
C LYS A 67 6.61 -7.30 -1.82
N LEU A 68 5.77 -8.31 -1.95
CA LEU A 68 4.84 -8.41 -3.06
C LEU A 68 3.85 -7.25 -3.07
N LEU A 69 3.35 -6.87 -1.90
CA LEU A 69 2.45 -5.73 -1.77
C LEU A 69 3.17 -4.44 -2.20
N LEU A 70 4.40 -4.25 -1.78
CA LEU A 70 5.19 -3.08 -2.17
C LEU A 70 5.43 -3.03 -3.67
N GLU A 71 5.73 -4.16 -4.29
CA GLU A 71 5.90 -4.25 -5.73
C GLU A 71 4.60 -3.92 -6.47
N THR A 72 3.49 -4.42 -5.96
CA THR A 72 2.16 -4.14 -6.51
C THR A 72 1.85 -2.65 -6.44
N ALA A 73 2.14 -2.02 -5.31
CA ALA A 73 1.93 -0.59 -5.12
C ALA A 73 2.81 0.25 -6.04
N ASP A 74 4.08 -0.15 -6.18
CA ASP A 74 5.02 0.55 -7.06
C ASP A 74 4.57 0.48 -8.51
N ASN A 75 4.14 -0.69 -8.95
CA ASN A 75 3.62 -0.86 -10.31
C ASN A 75 2.33 -0.06 -10.52
N LYS A 76 1.47 -0.02 -9.53
CA LYS A 76 0.24 0.76 -9.58
C LYS A 76 0.54 2.24 -9.82
N LEU A 77 1.51 2.76 -9.07
CA LEU A 77 1.92 4.17 -9.17
C LEU A 77 2.50 4.48 -10.55
N LYS A 78 3.34 3.60 -11.07
CA LYS A 78 3.92 3.75 -12.41
C LYS A 78 2.86 3.72 -13.49
N ASN A 79 1.91 2.80 -13.39
CA ASN A 79 0.81 2.69 -14.35
C ASN A 79 -0.09 3.92 -14.28
N TYR A 80 -0.35 4.42 -13.08
CA TYR A 80 -1.16 5.61 -12.90
C TYR A 80 -0.53 6.82 -13.57
N LYS A 81 0.79 6.97 -13.45
CA LYS A 81 1.52 8.02 -14.14
C LYS A 81 1.35 7.90 -15.65
N SER A 82 1.52 6.70 -16.19
CA SER A 82 1.38 6.44 -17.61
C SER A 82 -0.02 6.76 -18.15
N GLU A 83 -1.05 6.46 -17.36
CA GLU A 83 -2.43 6.68 -17.73
C GLU A 83 -2.90 8.13 -17.52
N ASN A 84 -2.16 8.90 -16.72
CA ASN A 84 -2.53 10.27 -16.36
C ASN A 84 -1.33 11.22 -16.52
N PRO A 85 -0.77 11.32 -17.73
CA PRO A 85 0.45 12.11 -17.95
C PRO A 85 0.30 13.59 -17.63
N GLU A 86 -0.91 14.13 -17.68
CA GLU A 86 -1.17 15.54 -17.39
C GLU A 86 -0.99 15.88 -15.91
N LEU A 87 -0.90 14.88 -15.04
CA LEU A 87 -0.66 15.08 -13.60
C LEU A 87 0.83 15.08 -13.25
N PHE A 88 1.71 14.83 -14.22
CA PHE A 88 3.14 14.63 -13.96
C PHE A 88 4.08 15.45 -14.83
#